data_e685a22a54c2a160b70dfc7ab75996d6
#
_entry.id   e685a22a54c2a160b70dfc7ab75996d6
#
_cell.length_a   1.000
_cell.length_b   1.000
_cell.length_c   1.000
_cell.angle_alpha   90.00
_cell.angle_beta   90.00
_cell.angle_gamma   90.00
#
_symmetry.space_group_name_H-M   'P 1'
#
loop_
_entity.id
_entity.type
_entity.pdbx_description
1 polymer ?
#
loop_
_entity_poly.entity_id
_entity_poly.type
_entity_poly.pdbx_seq_one_letter_code
_entity_poly.pdbx_strand_id
1 'polypeptide(L)'
;QQSEGIERKYVTLDDPDVRYLAKHDPALFLQRYSPPVLIDEIQYATELLPYIKMSVDRSKRKGDFWITGSQVFRLMKNVSESLAGRVGIINLLGLSDAEIYQEPSEPFQTDAEQLMNRLSVRSKKDLNEIYRRIFKGSMPELYADEYVDWETYYRSYVDTYLQRDIRDLAQVADEMQFYNFMTIVA
;
A
#
# COMPACT_ATOMS: atom_id res chain seq x y z
N GLN A 1 -10.15 8.09 4.88
CA GLN A 1 -10.96 8.73 5.94
C GLN A 1 -12.14 9.54 5.39
N GLN A 2 -12.07 10.05 4.17
CA GLN A 2 -13.09 10.98 3.62
C GLN A 2 -14.28 10.34 2.93
N SER A 3 -14.29 9.03 2.68
CA SER A 3 -15.24 8.44 1.74
C SER A 3 -16.54 7.87 2.33
N GLU A 4 -16.68 7.71 3.64
CA GLU A 4 -17.85 6.97 4.18
C GLU A 4 -18.63 7.67 5.33
N GLY A 5 -18.23 8.83 5.80
CA GLY A 5 -18.88 9.48 6.95
C GLY A 5 -18.79 8.69 8.27
N ILE A 6 -18.06 7.58 8.29
CA ILE A 6 -17.82 6.78 9.49
C ILE A 6 -16.49 7.24 10.10
N GLU A 7 -16.57 7.78 11.30
CA GLU A 7 -15.37 8.10 12.08
C GLU A 7 -14.69 6.78 12.48
N ARG A 8 -13.47 6.58 11.96
CA ARG A 8 -12.67 5.38 12.17
C ARG A 8 -11.49 5.72 13.08
N LYS A 9 -11.31 4.95 14.14
CA LYS A 9 -10.11 5.07 14.98
C LYS A 9 -8.89 4.70 14.15
N TYR A 10 -7.79 5.43 14.36
CA TYR A 10 -6.49 5.11 13.77
C TYR A 10 -5.52 4.69 14.87
N VAL A 11 -4.77 3.64 14.62
CA VAL A 11 -3.70 3.17 15.50
C VAL A 11 -2.57 2.60 14.66
N THR A 12 -1.32 2.97 14.98
CA THR A 12 -0.13 2.42 14.31
C THR A 12 0.65 1.51 15.25
N LEU A 13 1.15 0.42 14.69
CA LEU A 13 2.06 -0.50 15.37
C LEU A 13 3.54 -0.09 15.25
N ASP A 14 3.82 1.09 14.68
CA ASP A 14 5.13 1.73 14.78
C ASP A 14 5.42 2.18 16.21
N ASP A 15 4.38 2.55 16.96
CA ASP A 15 4.50 2.86 18.39
C ASP A 15 4.88 1.60 19.19
N PRO A 16 6.04 1.58 19.88
CA PRO A 16 6.51 0.41 20.61
C PRO A 16 5.56 -0.07 21.73
N ASP A 17 4.90 0.85 22.43
CA ASP A 17 4.00 0.51 23.55
C ASP A 17 2.71 -0.10 23.01
N VAL A 18 2.18 0.47 21.93
CA VAL A 18 1.00 -0.06 21.23
C VAL A 18 1.32 -1.44 20.65
N ARG A 19 2.47 -1.59 20.03
CA ARG A 19 2.97 -2.86 19.48
C ARG A 19 3.13 -3.92 20.57
N TYR A 20 3.68 -3.54 21.70
CA TYR A 20 3.83 -4.44 22.84
C TYR A 20 2.48 -4.98 23.31
N LEU A 21 1.48 -4.09 23.49
CA LEU A 21 0.12 -4.47 23.84
C LEU A 21 -0.50 -5.41 22.79
N ALA A 22 -0.36 -5.08 21.52
CA ALA A 22 -0.89 -5.86 20.41
C ALA A 22 -0.35 -7.29 20.36
N LYS A 23 0.92 -7.49 20.71
CA LYS A 23 1.58 -8.81 20.75
C LYS A 23 1.23 -9.62 21.99
N HIS A 24 1.22 -8.98 23.17
CA HIS A 24 1.13 -9.69 24.45
C HIS A 24 -0.30 -9.83 24.97
N ASP A 25 -1.18 -8.89 24.63
CA ASP A 25 -2.61 -8.95 24.97
C ASP A 25 -3.49 -8.43 23.80
N PRO A 26 -3.62 -9.24 22.74
CA PRO A 26 -4.46 -8.90 21.59
C PRO A 26 -5.93 -8.64 21.97
N ALA A 27 -6.43 -9.30 23.01
CA ALA A 27 -7.81 -9.11 23.45
C ALA A 27 -8.02 -7.73 24.05
N LEU A 28 -7.13 -7.28 24.93
CA LEU A 28 -7.14 -5.94 25.51
C LEU A 28 -6.89 -4.88 24.44
N PHE A 29 -5.99 -5.15 23.49
CA PHE A 29 -5.77 -4.25 22.35
C PHE A 29 -7.09 -3.97 21.61
N LEU A 30 -7.85 -5.01 21.24
CA LEU A 30 -9.12 -4.84 20.53
C LEU A 30 -10.25 -4.24 21.38
N GLN A 31 -10.17 -4.34 22.69
CA GLN A 31 -11.07 -3.60 23.58
C GLN A 31 -10.76 -2.10 23.57
N ARG A 32 -9.49 -1.72 23.67
CA ARG A 32 -9.02 -0.33 23.63
C ARG A 32 -9.27 0.32 22.27
N TYR A 33 -8.93 -0.38 21.19
CA TYR A 33 -9.07 0.04 19.80
C TYR A 33 -10.24 -0.68 19.13
N SER A 34 -11.43 -0.52 19.72
CA SER A 34 -12.66 -1.17 19.22
C SER A 34 -13.04 -0.68 17.81
N PRO A 35 -13.62 -1.58 16.97
CA PRO A 35 -14.08 -1.22 15.63
C PRO A 35 -15.15 -0.09 15.63
N PRO A 36 -15.22 0.72 14.55
CA PRO A 36 -14.40 0.64 13.34
C PRO A 36 -13.01 1.21 13.56
N VAL A 37 -11.98 0.46 13.15
CA VAL A 37 -10.57 0.82 13.38
C VAL A 37 -9.72 0.57 12.14
N LEU A 38 -8.73 1.44 11.93
CA LEU A 38 -7.62 1.22 11.01
C LEU A 38 -6.37 0.90 11.84
N ILE A 39 -5.81 -0.28 11.62
CA ILE A 39 -4.58 -0.76 12.25
C ILE A 39 -3.48 -0.70 11.22
N ASP A 40 -2.51 0.17 11.45
CA ASP A 40 -1.40 0.41 10.54
C ASP A 40 -0.19 -0.46 10.92
N GLU A 41 0.57 -0.90 9.90
CA GLU A 41 1.75 -1.74 10.02
C GLU A 41 1.51 -3.10 10.75
N ILE A 42 0.41 -3.78 10.38
CA ILE A 42 -0.05 -5.04 11.02
C ILE A 42 1.01 -6.14 11.04
N GLN A 43 2.01 -6.11 10.13
CA GLN A 43 3.09 -7.10 10.11
C GLN A 43 3.92 -7.11 11.38
N TYR A 44 3.89 -6.03 12.16
CA TYR A 44 4.59 -5.98 13.45
C TYR A 44 3.89 -6.73 14.59
N ALA A 45 2.59 -7.06 14.45
CA ALA A 45 1.85 -7.85 15.44
C ALA A 45 0.79 -8.73 14.76
N THR A 46 1.24 -9.72 14.02
CA THR A 46 0.37 -10.69 13.32
C THR A 46 -0.47 -11.54 14.28
N GLU A 47 -0.12 -11.55 15.55
CA GLU A 47 -0.88 -12.16 16.65
C GLU A 47 -2.30 -11.59 16.79
N LEU A 48 -2.54 -10.38 16.27
CA LEU A 48 -3.88 -9.77 16.21
C LEU A 48 -4.82 -10.48 15.22
N LEU A 49 -4.31 -11.09 14.16
CA LEU A 49 -5.13 -11.62 13.07
C LEU A 49 -6.17 -12.66 13.51
N PRO A 50 -5.84 -13.63 14.38
CA PRO A 50 -6.83 -14.57 14.91
C PRO A 50 -7.96 -13.88 15.71
N TYR A 51 -7.63 -12.85 16.47
CA TYR A 51 -8.59 -12.09 17.28
C TYR A 51 -9.48 -11.21 16.41
N ILE A 52 -8.92 -10.60 15.36
CA ILE A 52 -9.69 -9.88 14.33
C ILE A 52 -10.69 -10.84 13.67
N LYS A 53 -10.23 -12.05 13.29
CA LYS A 53 -11.11 -13.09 12.74
C LYS A 53 -12.28 -13.38 13.66
N MET A 54 -12.00 -13.65 14.94
CA MET A 54 -13.06 -13.93 15.93
C MET A 54 -14.03 -12.76 16.06
N SER A 55 -13.54 -11.53 16.03
CA SER A 55 -14.38 -10.33 16.10
C SER A 55 -15.29 -10.20 14.88
N VAL A 56 -14.72 -10.41 13.66
CA VAL A 56 -15.48 -10.36 12.39
C VAL A 56 -16.53 -11.47 12.33
N ASP A 57 -16.17 -12.69 12.73
CA ASP A 57 -17.11 -13.83 12.75
C ASP A 57 -18.29 -13.59 13.72
N ARG A 58 -18.07 -12.87 14.81
CA ARG A 58 -19.09 -12.54 15.80
C ARG A 58 -19.98 -11.37 15.35
N SER A 59 -19.39 -10.31 14.84
CA SER A 59 -20.12 -9.09 14.46
C SER A 59 -20.86 -9.24 13.13
N LYS A 60 -20.30 -10.01 12.20
CA LYS A 60 -20.72 -10.16 10.79
C LYS A 60 -20.81 -8.84 10.03
N ARG A 61 -20.27 -7.75 10.58
CA ARG A 61 -20.25 -6.44 9.93
C ARG A 61 -19.03 -6.34 9.04
N LYS A 62 -19.22 -5.80 7.83
CA LYS A 62 -18.14 -5.52 6.88
C LYS A 62 -17.50 -4.16 7.18
N GLY A 63 -16.19 -4.05 6.93
CA GLY A 63 -15.47 -2.80 7.09
C GLY A 63 -15.15 -2.41 8.53
N ASP A 64 -15.40 -3.26 9.52
CA ASP A 64 -15.06 -3.02 10.93
C ASP A 64 -13.55 -2.80 11.12
N PHE A 65 -12.74 -3.55 10.39
CA PHE A 65 -11.27 -3.47 10.45
C PHE A 65 -10.70 -3.09 9.09
N TRP A 66 -9.87 -2.07 9.07
CA TRP A 66 -8.95 -1.78 7.99
C TRP A 66 -7.56 -2.06 8.50
N ILE A 67 -6.78 -2.80 7.73
CA ILE A 67 -5.41 -3.14 8.07
C ILE A 67 -4.49 -2.74 6.93
N THR A 68 -3.35 -2.15 7.27
CA THR A 68 -2.31 -1.82 6.29
C THR A 68 -1.02 -2.55 6.64
N GLY A 69 -0.14 -2.65 5.67
CA GLY A 69 1.20 -3.19 5.88
C GLY A 69 2.02 -3.11 4.60
N SER A 70 3.29 -2.77 4.75
CA SER A 70 4.23 -2.61 3.64
C SER A 70 4.87 -3.93 3.18
N GLN A 71 4.97 -4.94 4.06
CA GLN A 71 5.57 -6.24 3.76
C GLN A 71 4.56 -7.21 3.15
N VAL A 72 4.25 -7.04 1.87
CA VAL A 72 3.16 -7.75 1.17
C VAL A 72 3.27 -9.27 1.29
N PHE A 73 4.44 -9.85 1.04
CA PHE A 73 4.61 -11.31 1.00
C PHE A 73 4.40 -11.95 2.38
N ARG A 74 5.00 -11.39 3.42
CA ARG A 74 4.87 -11.89 4.79
C ARG A 74 3.45 -11.70 5.31
N LEU A 75 2.87 -10.54 5.03
CA LEU A 75 1.51 -10.22 5.42
C LEU A 75 0.50 -11.16 4.74
N MET A 76 0.64 -11.37 3.43
CA MET A 76 -0.27 -12.21 2.64
C MET A 76 -0.28 -13.66 3.11
N LYS A 77 0.85 -14.23 3.50
CA LYS A 77 0.91 -15.57 4.09
C LYS A 77 0.04 -15.65 5.34
N ASN A 78 0.25 -14.75 6.30
CA ASN A 78 -0.46 -14.74 7.57
C ASN A 78 -1.96 -14.40 7.41
N VAL A 79 -2.28 -13.46 6.52
CA VAL A 79 -3.67 -13.06 6.22
C VAL A 79 -4.42 -14.20 5.53
N SER A 80 -3.81 -14.89 4.55
CA SER A 80 -4.45 -16.02 3.87
C SER A 80 -4.74 -17.18 4.82
N GLU A 81 -3.86 -17.44 5.77
CA GLU A 81 -4.07 -18.48 6.78
C GLU A 81 -5.17 -18.10 7.80
N SER A 82 -5.20 -16.83 8.23
CA SER A 82 -6.08 -16.40 9.33
C SER A 82 -7.40 -15.82 8.87
N LEU A 83 -7.44 -15.06 7.75
CA LEU A 83 -8.60 -14.28 7.31
C LEU A 83 -9.20 -14.74 5.97
N ALA A 84 -8.90 -15.96 5.53
CA ALA A 84 -9.44 -16.51 4.28
C ALA A 84 -10.98 -16.38 4.20
N GLY A 85 -11.46 -15.80 3.08
CA GLY A 85 -12.88 -15.55 2.86
C GLY A 85 -13.51 -14.41 3.67
N ARG A 86 -12.70 -13.65 4.46
CA ARG A 86 -13.16 -12.56 5.34
C ARG A 86 -12.54 -11.22 5.02
N VAL A 87 -11.56 -11.19 4.12
CA VAL A 87 -10.80 -9.98 3.78
C VAL A 87 -10.95 -9.64 2.31
N GLY A 88 -11.12 -8.35 2.01
CA GLY A 88 -10.90 -7.76 0.70
C GLY A 88 -9.49 -7.17 0.66
N ILE A 89 -8.73 -7.47 -0.39
CA ILE A 89 -7.36 -6.98 -0.56
C ILE A 89 -7.38 -5.85 -1.58
N ILE A 90 -6.81 -4.72 -1.20
CA ILE A 90 -6.64 -3.56 -2.06
C ILE A 90 -5.14 -3.27 -2.16
N ASN A 91 -4.62 -3.29 -3.37
CA ASN A 91 -3.25 -2.89 -3.63
C ASN A 91 -3.22 -1.40 -3.93
N LEU A 92 -2.45 -0.65 -3.13
CA LEU A 92 -2.21 0.76 -3.37
C LEU A 92 -0.98 0.87 -4.29
N LEU A 93 -1.22 1.29 -5.52
CA LEU A 93 -0.16 1.53 -6.51
C LEU A 93 0.38 2.96 -6.38
N GLY A 94 1.45 3.25 -7.13
CA GLY A 94 1.90 4.63 -7.30
C GLY A 94 0.86 5.48 -8.03
N LEU A 95 1.09 6.80 -8.08
CA LEU A 95 0.16 7.75 -8.70
C LEU A 95 -0.05 7.44 -10.19
N SER A 96 -1.31 7.39 -10.59
CA SER A 96 -1.70 7.37 -12.00
C SER A 96 -1.44 8.72 -12.67
N ASP A 97 -1.41 8.75 -13.99
CA ASP A 97 -1.29 10.02 -14.73
C ASP A 97 -2.45 10.97 -14.40
N ALA A 98 -3.66 10.46 -14.25
CA ALA A 98 -4.82 11.27 -13.88
C ALA A 98 -4.64 11.95 -12.51
N GLU A 99 -4.08 11.24 -11.53
CA GLU A 99 -3.79 11.80 -10.21
C GLU A 99 -2.66 12.84 -10.26
N ILE A 100 -1.60 12.57 -11.02
CA ILE A 100 -0.45 13.48 -11.17
C ILE A 100 -0.87 14.80 -11.85
N TYR A 101 -1.71 14.70 -12.88
CA TYR A 101 -2.17 15.88 -13.61
C TYR A 101 -3.48 16.46 -13.05
N GLN A 102 -3.99 15.90 -11.96
CA GLN A 102 -5.26 16.29 -11.33
C GLN A 102 -6.44 16.28 -12.32
N GLU A 103 -6.39 15.34 -13.27
CA GLU A 103 -7.44 15.13 -14.25
C GLU A 103 -8.51 14.17 -13.69
N PRO A 104 -9.78 14.31 -14.11
CA PRO A 104 -10.82 13.35 -13.74
C PRO A 104 -10.43 11.92 -14.18
N SER A 105 -10.50 10.98 -13.24
CA SER A 105 -10.28 9.57 -13.53
C SER A 105 -11.61 8.85 -13.63
N GLU A 106 -11.85 8.24 -14.78
CA GLU A 106 -13.00 7.37 -15.01
C GLU A 106 -12.55 5.95 -15.29
N PRO A 107 -13.35 4.94 -14.93
CA PRO A 107 -13.05 3.56 -15.27
C PRO A 107 -12.76 3.38 -16.76
N PHE A 108 -11.91 2.41 -17.09
CA PHE A 108 -11.65 2.08 -18.49
C PHE A 108 -12.95 1.65 -19.18
N GLN A 109 -13.25 2.27 -20.32
CA GLN A 109 -14.38 1.97 -21.14
C GLN A 109 -13.94 1.21 -22.40
N THR A 110 -14.75 0.25 -22.83
CA THR A 110 -14.50 -0.50 -24.08
C THR A 110 -15.28 0.04 -25.28
N ASP A 111 -16.17 0.99 -25.03
CA ASP A 111 -16.98 1.65 -26.07
C ASP A 111 -16.13 2.63 -26.89
N ALA A 112 -16.14 2.47 -28.21
CA ALA A 112 -15.29 3.26 -29.12
C ALA A 112 -15.65 4.75 -29.12
N GLU A 113 -16.92 5.10 -29.01
CA GLU A 113 -17.37 6.50 -29.01
C GLU A 113 -16.90 7.20 -27.73
N GLN A 114 -17.01 6.55 -26.58
CA GLN A 114 -16.52 7.08 -25.31
C GLN A 114 -14.99 7.23 -25.30
N LEU A 115 -14.25 6.29 -25.90
CA LEU A 115 -12.80 6.39 -26.04
C LEU A 115 -12.39 7.56 -26.94
N MET A 116 -13.09 7.77 -28.06
CA MET A 116 -12.85 8.89 -28.97
C MET A 116 -13.15 10.24 -28.31
N ASN A 117 -14.23 10.33 -27.54
CA ASN A 117 -14.57 11.52 -26.77
C ASN A 117 -13.50 11.85 -25.74
N ARG A 118 -12.95 10.84 -25.04
CA ARG A 118 -11.83 11.02 -24.11
C ARG A 118 -10.57 11.56 -24.79
N LEU A 119 -10.24 11.07 -25.97
CA LEU A 119 -9.09 11.57 -26.74
C LEU A 119 -9.22 13.03 -27.15
N SER A 120 -10.44 13.51 -27.37
CA SER A 120 -10.68 14.90 -27.75
C SER A 120 -10.54 15.90 -26.60
N VAL A 121 -10.69 15.44 -25.36
CA VAL A 121 -10.67 16.27 -24.13
C VAL A 121 -9.28 16.32 -23.49
N ARG A 122 -8.46 15.28 -23.67
CA ARG A 122 -7.12 15.21 -23.06
C ARG A 122 -6.10 16.05 -23.81
N SER A 123 -5.28 16.78 -23.07
CA SER A 123 -4.14 17.49 -23.63
C SER A 123 -3.15 16.49 -24.25
N LYS A 124 -2.68 16.77 -25.46
CA LYS A 124 -1.63 15.97 -26.11
C LYS A 124 -0.31 16.27 -25.41
N LYS A 125 0.34 15.22 -24.92
CA LYS A 125 1.68 15.30 -24.33
C LYS A 125 2.73 15.06 -25.41
N ASP A 126 3.82 15.80 -25.36
CA ASP A 126 4.94 15.55 -26.26
C ASP A 126 5.76 14.35 -25.79
N LEU A 127 6.62 13.86 -26.67
CA LEU A 127 7.45 12.69 -26.38
C LEU A 127 8.42 12.93 -25.21
N ASN A 128 8.97 14.14 -25.08
CA ASN A 128 9.89 14.48 -24.00
C ASN A 128 9.18 14.50 -22.65
N GLU A 129 7.93 14.98 -22.61
CA GLU A 129 7.10 14.96 -21.42
C GLU A 129 6.81 13.51 -20.98
N ILE A 130 6.49 12.63 -21.93
CA ILE A 130 6.25 11.20 -21.66
C ILE A 130 7.52 10.54 -21.08
N TYR A 131 8.69 10.73 -21.72
CA TYR A 131 9.93 10.19 -21.22
C TYR A 131 10.31 10.73 -19.84
N ARG A 132 10.16 12.04 -19.63
CA ARG A 132 10.41 12.66 -18.34
C ARG A 132 9.53 12.06 -17.25
N ARG A 133 8.28 11.78 -17.59
CA ARG A 133 7.32 11.12 -16.71
C ARG A 133 7.73 9.67 -16.37
N ILE A 134 8.20 8.91 -17.37
CA ILE A 134 8.70 7.55 -17.17
C ILE A 134 9.89 7.56 -16.21
N PHE A 135 10.87 8.43 -16.42
CA PHE A 135 12.05 8.54 -15.55
C PHE A 135 11.72 9.01 -14.14
N LYS A 136 10.81 9.97 -13.99
CA LYS A 136 10.38 10.45 -12.67
C LYS A 136 9.58 9.39 -11.90
N GLY A 137 8.94 8.47 -12.60
CA GLY A 137 8.14 7.41 -11.98
C GLY A 137 6.83 7.90 -11.38
N SER A 138 6.28 7.16 -10.41
CA SER A 138 4.92 7.35 -9.88
C SER A 138 4.85 7.46 -8.35
N MET A 139 5.99 7.64 -7.69
CA MET A 139 6.03 7.76 -6.23
C MET A 139 5.45 9.10 -5.78
N PRO A 140 4.47 9.13 -4.84
CA PRO A 140 3.79 10.36 -4.41
C PRO A 140 4.73 11.45 -3.91
N GLU A 141 5.77 11.09 -3.17
CA GLU A 141 6.77 12.01 -2.62
C GLU A 141 7.38 12.92 -3.69
N LEU A 142 7.66 12.35 -4.87
CA LEU A 142 8.25 13.09 -5.98
C LEU A 142 7.32 14.15 -6.60
N TYR A 143 6.04 14.11 -6.26
CA TYR A 143 5.02 15.06 -6.73
C TYR A 143 4.49 15.97 -5.62
N ALA A 144 4.73 15.60 -4.37
CA ALA A 144 4.37 16.41 -3.21
C ALA A 144 5.37 17.54 -2.96
N ASP A 145 6.66 17.31 -3.27
CA ASP A 145 7.73 18.27 -3.08
C ASP A 145 8.58 18.38 -4.37
N GLU A 146 8.63 19.56 -4.95
CA GLU A 146 9.40 19.85 -6.18
C GLU A 146 10.93 19.84 -5.96
N TYR A 147 11.38 19.95 -4.70
CA TYR A 147 12.80 19.97 -4.36
C TYR A 147 13.41 18.57 -4.16
N VAL A 148 12.59 17.52 -4.18
CA VAL A 148 13.08 16.15 -4.07
C VAL A 148 13.81 15.74 -5.35
N ASP A 149 15.12 15.52 -5.22
CA ASP A 149 15.93 14.96 -6.30
C ASP A 149 15.57 13.48 -6.51
N TRP A 150 14.98 13.16 -7.66
CA TRP A 150 14.47 11.83 -7.97
C TRP A 150 15.57 10.77 -8.03
N GLU A 151 16.79 11.10 -8.46
CA GLU A 151 17.91 10.14 -8.49
C GLU A 151 18.33 9.74 -7.08
N THR A 152 18.51 10.72 -6.19
CA THR A 152 18.82 10.47 -4.78
C THR A 152 17.68 9.73 -4.09
N TYR A 153 16.43 10.09 -4.39
CA TYR A 153 15.25 9.41 -3.87
C TYR A 153 15.23 7.93 -4.22
N TYR A 154 15.35 7.60 -5.51
CA TYR A 154 15.32 6.20 -5.94
C TYR A 154 16.53 5.40 -5.48
N ARG A 155 17.72 5.99 -5.43
CA ARG A 155 18.90 5.34 -4.86
C ARG A 155 18.64 4.93 -3.41
N SER A 156 18.18 5.88 -2.59
CA SER A 156 17.85 5.62 -1.19
C SER A 156 16.72 4.59 -1.03
N TYR A 157 15.71 4.66 -1.91
CA TYR A 157 14.61 3.71 -1.92
C TYR A 157 15.09 2.28 -2.23
N VAL A 158 15.92 2.10 -3.26
CA VAL A 158 16.49 0.79 -3.62
C VAL A 158 17.35 0.25 -2.47
N ASP A 159 18.23 1.07 -1.89
CA ASP A 159 19.09 0.65 -0.78
C ASP A 159 18.27 0.21 0.44
N THR A 160 17.24 0.98 0.80
CA THR A 160 16.38 0.64 1.94
C THR A 160 15.47 -0.56 1.65
N TYR A 161 14.95 -0.68 0.42
CA TYR A 161 14.16 -1.81 -0.03
C TYR A 161 14.95 -3.11 -0.03
N LEU A 162 16.19 -3.09 -0.58
CA LEU A 162 17.09 -4.25 -0.55
C LEU A 162 17.39 -4.69 0.87
N GLN A 163 17.67 -3.75 1.77
CA GLN A 163 18.01 -4.07 3.14
C GLN A 163 16.83 -4.60 3.96
N ARG A 164 15.62 -4.12 3.73
CA ARG A 164 14.45 -4.42 4.54
C ARG A 164 13.65 -5.61 4.00
N ASP A 165 13.24 -5.53 2.73
CA ASP A 165 12.23 -6.43 2.19
C ASP A 165 12.83 -7.65 1.50
N ILE A 166 13.98 -7.49 0.87
CA ILE A 166 14.66 -8.59 0.16
C ILE A 166 15.30 -9.58 1.12
N ARG A 167 15.89 -9.11 2.22
CA ARG A 167 16.44 -10.01 3.26
C ARG A 167 15.37 -10.86 3.93
N ASP A 168 14.16 -10.31 4.08
CA ASP A 168 13.02 -11.06 4.65
C ASP A 168 12.45 -12.11 3.69
N LEU A 169 12.71 -11.97 2.38
CA LEU A 169 12.44 -12.99 1.38
C LEU A 169 13.61 -13.99 1.39
N ALA A 170 13.68 -14.86 2.39
CA ALA A 170 14.77 -15.81 2.72
C ALA A 170 15.32 -16.69 1.55
N GLN A 171 14.96 -16.39 0.31
CA GLN A 171 15.40 -17.06 -0.91
C GLN A 171 16.35 -16.22 -1.77
N VAL A 172 16.58 -14.94 -1.46
CA VAL A 172 17.55 -14.11 -2.17
C VAL A 172 18.86 -14.19 -1.40
N ALA A 173 19.68 -15.17 -1.78
CA ALA A 173 20.97 -15.41 -1.13
C ALA A 173 22.04 -14.36 -1.50
N ASP A 174 21.82 -13.54 -2.53
CA ASP A 174 22.79 -12.59 -3.07
C ASP A 174 22.11 -11.26 -3.42
N GLU A 175 22.29 -10.26 -2.56
CA GLU A 175 21.79 -8.90 -2.76
C GLU A 175 22.36 -8.26 -4.05
N MET A 176 23.61 -8.59 -4.41
CA MET A 176 24.24 -8.05 -5.60
C MET A 176 23.62 -8.61 -6.90
N GLN A 177 23.26 -9.89 -6.90
CA GLN A 177 22.56 -10.48 -8.05
C GLN A 177 21.19 -9.86 -8.23
N PHE A 178 20.48 -9.59 -7.13
CA PHE A 178 19.18 -8.92 -7.19
C PHE A 178 19.32 -7.47 -7.67
N TYR A 179 20.31 -6.74 -7.20
CA TYR A 179 20.59 -5.38 -7.67
C TYR A 179 20.91 -5.36 -9.17
N ASN A 180 21.76 -6.29 -9.63
CA ASN A 180 22.07 -6.44 -11.05
C ASN A 180 20.83 -6.79 -11.88
N PHE A 181 19.95 -7.66 -11.36
CA PHE A 181 18.68 -7.97 -12.01
C PHE A 181 17.81 -6.72 -12.14
N MET A 182 17.65 -5.94 -11.07
CA MET A 182 16.90 -4.67 -11.11
C MET A 182 17.45 -3.70 -12.16
N THR A 183 18.79 -3.59 -12.27
CA THR A 183 19.45 -2.73 -13.24
C THR A 183 19.21 -3.18 -14.69
N ILE A 184 19.07 -4.50 -14.93
CA ILE A 184 18.85 -5.05 -16.27
C ILE A 184 17.39 -4.88 -16.72
N VAL A 185 16.43 -4.93 -15.81
CA VAL A 185 14.99 -4.87 -16.13
C VAL A 185 14.41 -3.45 -16.06
N ALA A 186 15.18 -2.49 -15.54
CA ALA A 186 14.81 -1.07 -15.51
C ALA A 186 15.16 -0.39 -16.84
#